data_e0df705b45cd428fd472bd7907eddf12
#
_entry.id   e0df705b45cd428fd472bd7907eddf12
#
_cell.length_a   1.000
_cell.length_b   1.000
_cell.length_c   1.000
_cell.angle_alpha   90.00
_cell.angle_beta   90.00
_cell.angle_gamma   90.00
#
_symmetry.space_group_name_H-M   'P 1'
#
loop_
_entity.id
_entity.type
_entity.pdbx_description
1 polymer ?
#
loop_
_entity_poly.entity_id
_entity_poly.type
_entity_poly.pdbx_seq_one_letter_code
_entity_poly.pdbx_strand_id
1 'polypeptide(L)'
;MRILGFSILATLIATSSLRAEPAAGQQVREAIKSPDLTVVHLWAPWCSNCQAELKSGGWLKMAKENPKTRFIFVSVWNNGNDGRAMLEKFGLTNQANVTITADPGPRTGDAKIKQFAGLPLSWIPTTLIYKGGDLRYALNYGEVRFPVLQQFLADSESEWSHKGEPKLEE
;
A
#
# COMPACT_ATOMS: atom_id res chain seq x y z
N MET A 1 -21.72 66.38 -12.58
CA MET A 1 -21.69 65.40 -11.46
C MET A 1 -21.56 64.00 -12.06
N ARG A 2 -20.32 63.44 -12.12
CA ARG A 2 -20.03 62.12 -12.73
C ARG A 2 -19.93 61.10 -11.61
N ILE A 3 -20.82 60.14 -11.61
CA ILE A 3 -20.83 59.03 -10.67
C ILE A 3 -19.96 57.90 -11.24
N LEU A 4 -18.79 57.66 -10.65
CA LEU A 4 -17.94 56.52 -10.94
C LEU A 4 -18.52 55.27 -10.25
N GLY A 5 -19.01 54.35 -11.06
CA GLY A 5 -19.43 53.02 -10.55
C GLY A 5 -18.20 52.14 -10.30
N PHE A 6 -17.97 51.77 -9.06
CA PHE A 6 -16.98 50.74 -8.67
C PHE A 6 -17.59 49.35 -8.83
N SER A 7 -17.15 48.61 -9.86
CA SER A 7 -17.47 47.19 -9.99
C SER A 7 -16.52 46.38 -9.11
N ILE A 8 -17.06 45.78 -8.06
CA ILE A 8 -16.35 44.81 -7.22
C ILE A 8 -16.40 43.48 -7.93
N LEU A 9 -15.27 43.04 -8.48
CA LEU A 9 -15.08 41.70 -9.03
C LEU A 9 -14.85 40.72 -7.87
N ALA A 10 -15.86 39.97 -7.50
CA ALA A 10 -15.74 38.92 -6.48
C ALA A 10 -15.02 37.71 -7.07
N THR A 11 -13.75 37.52 -6.72
CA THR A 11 -12.97 36.35 -7.08
C THR A 11 -13.40 35.17 -6.18
N LEU A 12 -14.16 34.21 -6.72
CA LEU A 12 -14.44 32.94 -6.05
C LEU A 12 -13.13 32.12 -5.98
N ILE A 13 -12.52 32.08 -4.81
CA ILE A 13 -11.43 31.15 -4.53
C ILE A 13 -12.08 29.79 -4.26
N ALA A 14 -12.02 28.90 -5.24
CA ALA A 14 -12.39 27.49 -5.04
C ALA A 14 -11.35 26.84 -4.13
N THR A 15 -11.67 26.73 -2.84
CA THR A 15 -10.88 25.93 -1.88
C THR A 15 -11.09 24.46 -2.21
N SER A 16 -10.16 23.87 -2.97
CA SER A 16 -10.07 22.41 -3.10
C SER A 16 -9.81 21.85 -1.71
N SER A 17 -10.83 21.23 -1.11
CA SER A 17 -10.68 20.48 0.14
C SER A 17 -9.73 19.31 -0.13
N LEU A 18 -8.46 19.48 0.21
CA LEU A 18 -7.50 18.39 0.30
C LEU A 18 -8.03 17.44 1.38
N ARG A 19 -8.68 16.37 0.95
CA ARG A 19 -9.12 15.32 1.87
C ARG A 19 -7.88 14.75 2.52
N ALA A 20 -7.78 14.89 3.85
CA ALA A 20 -6.67 14.31 4.61
C ALA A 20 -6.59 12.81 4.29
N GLU A 21 -5.38 12.34 4.02
CA GLU A 21 -5.18 10.92 3.75
C GLU A 21 -5.52 10.10 5.00
N PRO A 22 -6.15 8.91 4.83
CA PRO A 22 -6.43 8.00 5.92
C PRO A 22 -5.17 7.65 6.72
N ALA A 23 -5.31 7.49 8.03
CA ALA A 23 -4.20 7.19 8.96
C ALA A 23 -3.36 5.98 8.52
N ALA A 24 -3.98 4.95 7.93
CA ALA A 24 -3.28 3.77 7.38
C ALA A 24 -2.32 4.14 6.25
N GLY A 25 -2.73 5.00 5.31
CA GLY A 25 -1.87 5.44 4.21
C GLY A 25 -0.69 6.26 4.71
N GLN A 26 -0.91 7.14 5.69
CA GLN A 26 0.15 7.91 6.32
C GLN A 26 1.13 7.00 7.08
N GLN A 27 0.62 6.04 7.86
CA GLN A 27 1.44 5.05 8.56
C GLN A 27 2.33 4.25 7.59
N VAL A 28 1.78 3.81 6.47
CA VAL A 28 2.54 3.08 5.44
C VAL A 28 3.59 3.98 4.82
N ARG A 29 3.27 5.23 4.45
CA ARG A 29 4.25 6.15 3.88
C ARG A 29 5.43 6.42 4.80
N GLU A 30 5.22 6.49 6.10
CA GLU A 30 6.34 6.61 7.04
C GLU A 30 7.15 5.31 7.13
N ALA A 31 6.47 4.17 7.15
CA ALA A 31 7.13 2.87 7.26
C ALA A 31 8.01 2.53 6.05
N ILE A 32 7.58 2.86 4.83
CA ILE A 32 8.34 2.56 3.60
C ILE A 32 9.63 3.37 3.44
N LYS A 33 9.80 4.48 4.19
CA LYS A 33 11.05 5.25 4.22
C LYS A 33 12.19 4.54 4.96
N SER A 34 11.88 3.44 5.65
CA SER A 34 12.88 2.63 6.34
C SER A 34 13.97 2.14 5.38
N PRO A 35 15.25 2.12 5.80
CA PRO A 35 16.30 1.48 5.03
C PRO A 35 16.11 -0.04 4.89
N ASP A 36 15.33 -0.65 5.80
CA ASP A 36 14.98 -2.06 5.74
C ASP A 36 13.88 -2.32 4.72
N LEU A 37 13.82 -3.55 4.20
CA LEU A 37 12.74 -3.96 3.31
C LEU A 37 11.39 -3.84 4.00
N THR A 38 10.43 -3.26 3.28
CA THR A 38 9.04 -3.15 3.72
C THR A 38 8.13 -3.74 2.65
N VAL A 39 7.38 -4.77 3.02
CA VAL A 39 6.34 -5.39 2.20
C VAL A 39 4.99 -4.86 2.65
N VAL A 40 4.26 -4.22 1.75
CA VAL A 40 2.89 -3.75 1.99
C VAL A 40 1.93 -4.65 1.23
N HIS A 41 1.06 -5.35 1.95
CA HIS A 41 0.07 -6.26 1.38
C HIS A 41 -1.33 -5.69 1.54
N LEU A 42 -1.93 -5.25 0.43
CA LEU A 42 -3.28 -4.72 0.36
C LEU A 42 -4.25 -5.89 0.13
N TRP A 43 -5.16 -6.10 1.05
CA TRP A 43 -6.01 -7.29 1.09
C TRP A 43 -7.39 -6.99 1.70
N ALA A 44 -8.26 -7.99 1.71
CA ALA A 44 -9.48 -7.95 2.51
C ALA A 44 -9.92 -9.36 2.94
N PRO A 45 -10.58 -9.51 4.11
CA PRO A 45 -11.04 -10.81 4.59
C PRO A 45 -12.05 -11.51 3.67
N TRP A 46 -12.81 -10.77 2.88
CA TRP A 46 -13.80 -11.29 1.94
C TRP A 46 -13.20 -11.64 0.55
N CYS A 47 -11.95 -11.32 0.29
CA CYS A 47 -11.28 -11.57 -1.00
C CYS A 47 -10.82 -13.04 -1.05
N SER A 48 -11.29 -13.79 -2.04
CA SER A 48 -11.00 -15.23 -2.17
C SER A 48 -9.52 -15.54 -2.37
N ASN A 49 -8.84 -14.78 -3.27
CA ASN A 49 -7.40 -14.95 -3.50
C ASN A 49 -6.58 -14.60 -2.25
N CYS A 50 -6.96 -13.54 -1.53
CA CYS A 50 -6.31 -13.17 -0.27
C CYS A 50 -6.46 -14.30 0.79
N GLN A 51 -7.63 -14.93 0.85
CA GLN A 51 -7.85 -16.08 1.72
C GLN A 51 -7.02 -17.30 1.30
N ALA A 52 -6.88 -17.56 0.00
CA ALA A 52 -6.06 -18.66 -0.51
C ALA A 52 -4.59 -18.47 -0.12
N GLU A 53 -4.04 -17.26 -0.26
CA GLU A 53 -2.69 -16.92 0.21
C GLU A 53 -2.50 -17.21 1.72
N LEU A 54 -3.46 -16.79 2.56
CA LEU A 54 -3.40 -17.04 3.99
C LEU A 54 -3.46 -18.54 4.31
N LYS A 55 -4.37 -19.27 3.65
CA LYS A 55 -4.54 -20.73 3.85
C LYS A 55 -3.32 -21.54 3.42
N SER A 56 -2.53 -21.05 2.47
CA SER A 56 -1.29 -21.71 2.05
C SER A 56 -0.21 -21.68 3.12
N GLY A 57 -0.34 -20.84 4.16
CA GLY A 57 0.67 -20.63 5.19
C GLY A 57 1.89 -19.83 4.72
N GLY A 58 1.90 -19.39 3.46
CA GLY A 58 3.04 -18.72 2.85
C GLY A 58 3.41 -17.42 3.54
N TRP A 59 2.43 -16.59 3.91
CA TRP A 59 2.68 -15.32 4.61
C TRP A 59 3.36 -15.52 5.98
N LEU A 60 2.92 -16.52 6.76
CA LEU A 60 3.56 -16.84 8.04
C LEU A 60 5.00 -17.31 7.84
N LYS A 61 5.23 -18.15 6.82
CA LYS A 61 6.58 -18.59 6.45
C LYS A 61 7.45 -17.40 6.07
N MET A 62 6.98 -16.52 5.20
CA MET A 62 7.70 -15.30 4.79
C MET A 62 8.09 -14.42 5.97
N ALA A 63 7.17 -14.17 6.90
CA ALA A 63 7.44 -13.36 8.09
C ALA A 63 8.53 -13.98 8.98
N LYS A 64 8.50 -15.30 9.16
CA LYS A 64 9.49 -16.03 9.98
C LYS A 64 10.88 -16.09 9.31
N GLU A 65 10.93 -16.31 8.01
CA GLU A 65 12.19 -16.45 7.26
C GLU A 65 12.87 -15.12 6.97
N ASN A 66 12.13 -14.00 7.06
CA ASN A 66 12.63 -12.65 6.79
C ASN A 66 12.43 -11.72 8.01
N PRO A 67 13.07 -11.98 9.17
CA PRO A 67 12.79 -11.25 10.41
C PRO A 67 13.19 -9.77 10.38
N LYS A 68 14.05 -9.36 9.45
CA LYS A 68 14.44 -7.96 9.25
C LYS A 68 13.50 -7.22 8.29
N THR A 69 12.71 -7.95 7.49
CA THR A 69 11.72 -7.36 6.59
C THR A 69 10.46 -7.02 7.37
N ARG A 70 9.96 -5.81 7.22
CA ARG A 70 8.68 -5.39 7.78
C ARG A 70 7.55 -5.80 6.85
N PHE A 71 6.53 -6.47 7.38
CA PHE A 71 5.31 -6.84 6.67
C PHE A 71 4.14 -6.01 7.20
N ILE A 72 3.47 -5.26 6.32
CA ILE A 72 2.32 -4.44 6.68
C ILE A 72 1.10 -4.97 5.93
N PHE A 73 0.17 -5.55 6.66
CA PHE A 73 -1.13 -5.98 6.13
C PHE A 73 -2.12 -4.82 6.25
N VAL A 74 -2.55 -4.30 5.12
CA VAL A 74 -3.53 -3.21 5.06
C VAL A 74 -4.84 -3.76 4.53
N SER A 75 -5.84 -3.88 5.38
CA SER A 75 -7.18 -4.20 4.94
C SER A 75 -7.78 -2.99 4.23
N VAL A 76 -8.16 -3.16 2.98
CA VAL A 76 -8.77 -2.13 2.14
C VAL A 76 -10.19 -2.55 1.74
N TRP A 77 -11.05 -1.55 1.45
CA TRP A 77 -12.44 -1.81 1.03
C TRP A 77 -13.22 -2.67 2.03
N ASN A 78 -13.00 -2.46 3.30
CA ASN A 78 -13.55 -3.27 4.38
C ASN A 78 -14.13 -2.44 5.53
N ASN A 79 -14.57 -1.21 5.24
CA ASN A 79 -15.20 -0.29 6.20
C ASN A 79 -14.36 -0.07 7.47
N GLY A 80 -13.05 0.02 7.35
CA GLY A 80 -12.15 0.22 8.48
C GLY A 80 -11.86 -1.03 9.33
N ASN A 81 -12.43 -2.18 9.00
CA ASN A 81 -12.09 -3.42 9.70
C ASN A 81 -10.73 -3.95 9.21
N ASP A 82 -9.79 -4.13 10.13
CA ASP A 82 -8.40 -4.52 9.83
C ASP A 82 -8.22 -6.01 9.51
N GLY A 83 -9.27 -6.82 9.67
CA GLY A 83 -9.22 -8.25 9.42
C GLY A 83 -8.36 -9.05 10.39
N ARG A 84 -7.93 -8.45 11.51
CA ARG A 84 -7.03 -9.03 12.52
C ARG A 84 -7.42 -10.44 12.96
N ALA A 85 -8.72 -10.67 13.20
CA ALA A 85 -9.23 -11.97 13.61
C ALA A 85 -8.94 -13.09 12.58
N MET A 86 -8.87 -12.76 11.29
CA MET A 86 -8.47 -13.72 10.27
C MET A 86 -6.95 -13.94 10.29
N LEU A 87 -6.15 -12.88 10.36
CA LEU A 87 -4.69 -12.97 10.42
C LEU A 87 -4.21 -13.75 11.66
N GLU A 88 -4.92 -13.63 12.78
CA GLU A 88 -4.65 -14.36 14.01
C GLU A 88 -4.79 -15.87 13.82
N LYS A 89 -5.83 -16.32 13.11
CA LYS A 89 -6.04 -17.76 12.80
C LYS A 89 -4.85 -18.36 12.03
N PHE A 90 -4.10 -17.55 11.32
CA PHE A 90 -2.93 -17.97 10.56
C PHE A 90 -1.60 -17.58 11.25
N GLY A 91 -1.64 -17.16 12.52
CA GLY A 91 -0.46 -16.91 13.35
C GLY A 91 0.35 -15.64 13.01
N LEU A 92 -0.20 -14.75 12.19
CA LEU A 92 0.49 -13.54 11.74
C LEU A 92 0.53 -12.44 12.81
N THR A 93 -0.46 -12.39 13.70
CA THR A 93 -0.52 -11.37 14.77
C THR A 93 0.60 -11.52 15.82
N ASN A 94 1.23 -12.70 15.89
CA ASN A 94 2.29 -13.01 16.85
C ASN A 94 3.71 -12.77 16.28
N GLN A 95 3.81 -12.24 15.06
CA GLN A 95 5.10 -11.95 14.45
C GLN A 95 5.51 -10.50 14.72
N ALA A 96 6.69 -10.29 15.31
CA ALA A 96 7.18 -8.96 15.70
C ALA A 96 7.36 -7.99 14.51
N ASN A 97 7.61 -8.54 13.32
CA ASN A 97 7.82 -7.81 12.08
C ASN A 97 6.53 -7.64 11.25
N VAL A 98 5.36 -8.00 11.81
CA VAL A 98 4.05 -7.85 11.16
C VAL A 98 3.27 -6.70 11.79
N THR A 99 2.82 -5.77 10.95
CA THR A 99 1.93 -4.66 11.31
C THR A 99 0.58 -4.85 10.60
N ILE A 100 -0.52 -4.59 11.29
CA ILE A 100 -1.88 -4.73 10.77
C ILE A 100 -2.60 -3.41 10.91
N THR A 101 -3.17 -2.92 9.82
CA THR A 101 -3.92 -1.67 9.77
C THR A 101 -5.05 -1.75 8.74
N ALA A 102 -5.90 -0.74 8.69
CA ALA A 102 -7.02 -0.70 7.76
C ALA A 102 -7.22 0.69 7.16
N ASP A 103 -7.60 0.72 5.90
CA ASP A 103 -8.21 1.88 5.27
C ASP A 103 -9.68 1.94 5.68
N PRO A 104 -10.23 3.13 6.04
CA PRO A 104 -11.61 3.28 6.47
C PRO A 104 -12.63 3.16 5.33
N GLY A 105 -12.18 3.15 4.07
CA GLY A 105 -13.04 3.18 2.89
C GLY A 105 -13.95 1.97 2.75
N PRO A 106 -15.13 2.17 2.16
CA PRO A 106 -16.11 1.10 1.92
C PRO A 106 -15.69 0.19 0.77
N ARG A 107 -16.34 -0.96 0.69
CA ARG A 107 -16.15 -1.94 -0.40
C ARG A 107 -16.65 -1.45 -1.74
N THR A 108 -17.71 -0.67 -1.76
CA THR A 108 -18.42 -0.20 -2.96
C THR A 108 -18.79 1.27 -2.84
N GLY A 109 -19.24 1.86 -3.95
CA GLY A 109 -19.66 3.25 -4.00
C GLY A 109 -18.53 4.25 -4.24
N ASP A 110 -18.86 5.53 -4.30
CA ASP A 110 -17.93 6.60 -4.69
C ASP A 110 -16.81 6.85 -3.65
N ALA A 111 -17.08 6.49 -2.39
CA ALA A 111 -16.09 6.60 -1.32
C ALA A 111 -15.07 5.45 -1.29
N LYS A 112 -15.23 4.42 -2.15
CA LYS A 112 -14.22 3.37 -2.33
C LYS A 112 -12.92 3.98 -2.80
N ILE A 113 -11.82 3.70 -2.11
CA ILE A 113 -10.51 4.23 -2.51
C ILE A 113 -10.07 3.61 -3.83
N LYS A 114 -9.46 4.45 -4.67
CA LYS A 114 -8.90 4.07 -5.99
C LYS A 114 -7.38 4.23 -6.02
N GLN A 115 -6.80 4.67 -4.93
CA GLN A 115 -5.37 4.86 -4.75
C GLN A 115 -5.00 4.51 -3.30
N PHE A 116 -3.78 4.02 -3.08
CA PHE A 116 -3.21 3.81 -1.77
C PHE A 116 -1.72 4.15 -1.79
N ALA A 117 -1.25 4.94 -0.83
CA ALA A 117 0.14 5.42 -0.74
C ALA A 117 0.69 6.02 -2.06
N GLY A 118 -0.17 6.71 -2.82
CA GLY A 118 0.19 7.35 -4.10
C GLY A 118 0.13 6.42 -5.33
N LEU A 119 -0.16 5.14 -5.16
CA LEU A 119 -0.28 4.19 -6.27
C LEU A 119 -1.74 3.86 -6.59
N PRO A 120 -2.09 3.64 -7.87
CA PRO A 120 -3.41 3.18 -8.25
C PRO A 120 -3.76 1.84 -7.59
N LEU A 121 -4.98 1.73 -7.06
CA LEU A 121 -5.50 0.51 -6.46
C LEU A 121 -6.81 0.11 -7.16
N SER A 122 -6.72 -0.84 -8.08
CA SER A 122 -7.86 -1.38 -8.82
C SER A 122 -8.19 -2.82 -8.45
N TRP A 123 -7.27 -3.53 -7.83
CA TRP A 123 -7.34 -4.96 -7.55
C TRP A 123 -6.74 -5.32 -6.18
N ILE A 124 -7.20 -6.41 -5.58
CA ILE A 124 -6.58 -7.08 -4.42
C ILE A 124 -6.59 -8.61 -4.64
N PRO A 125 -5.58 -9.36 -4.15
CA PRO A 125 -4.44 -8.85 -3.38
C PRO A 125 -3.50 -8.00 -4.23
N THR A 126 -2.87 -7.01 -3.61
CA THR A 126 -1.77 -6.24 -4.20
C THR A 126 -0.63 -6.24 -3.19
N THR A 127 0.56 -6.61 -3.64
CA THR A 127 1.77 -6.65 -2.80
C THR A 127 2.81 -5.69 -3.35
N LEU A 128 3.28 -4.78 -2.51
CA LEU A 128 4.27 -3.77 -2.85
C LEU A 128 5.52 -4.02 -2.00
N ILE A 129 6.70 -3.94 -2.62
CA ILE A 129 7.99 -4.10 -1.94
C ILE A 129 8.74 -2.79 -2.04
N TYR A 130 9.17 -2.26 -0.90
CA TYR A 130 9.92 -1.00 -0.80
C TYR A 130 11.24 -1.23 -0.10
N LYS A 131 12.25 -0.40 -0.45
CA LYS A 131 13.49 -0.24 0.29
C LYS A 131 13.93 1.22 0.26
N GLY A 132 14.15 1.82 1.40
CA GLY A 132 14.63 3.21 1.49
C GLY A 132 13.69 4.25 0.86
N GLY A 133 12.39 3.98 0.80
CA GLY A 133 11.38 4.83 0.15
C GLY A 133 11.11 4.48 -1.31
N ASP A 134 11.98 3.71 -1.96
CA ASP A 134 11.84 3.33 -3.36
C ASP A 134 10.97 2.09 -3.52
N LEU A 135 10.00 2.17 -4.43
CA LEU A 135 9.22 1.01 -4.84
C LEU A 135 10.10 0.10 -5.71
N ARG A 136 10.33 -1.13 -5.24
CA ARG A 136 11.11 -2.15 -5.95
C ARG A 136 10.21 -3.01 -6.83
N TYR A 137 9.10 -3.51 -6.27
CA TYR A 137 8.15 -4.35 -6.99
C TYR A 137 6.71 -4.01 -6.61
N ALA A 138 5.82 -4.13 -7.59
CA ALA A 138 4.38 -4.09 -7.43
C ALA A 138 3.75 -5.32 -8.09
N LEU A 139 3.08 -6.15 -7.29
CA LEU A 139 2.43 -7.39 -7.72
C LEU A 139 0.93 -7.22 -7.48
N ASN A 140 0.15 -7.11 -8.51
CA ASN A 140 -1.27 -6.75 -8.42
C ASN A 140 -2.21 -7.67 -9.20
N TYR A 141 -1.79 -8.90 -9.49
CA TYR A 141 -2.59 -9.85 -10.26
C TYR A 141 -2.57 -11.25 -9.64
N GLY A 142 -3.75 -11.74 -9.27
CA GLY A 142 -3.93 -13.09 -8.73
C GLY A 142 -3.32 -13.29 -7.34
N GLU A 143 -3.05 -14.53 -6.98
CA GLU A 143 -2.37 -14.89 -5.73
C GLU A 143 -0.87 -14.71 -5.86
N VAL A 144 -0.23 -14.25 -4.78
CA VAL A 144 1.24 -14.17 -4.75
C VAL A 144 1.85 -15.57 -4.72
N ARG A 145 2.86 -15.79 -5.55
CA ARG A 145 3.67 -17.01 -5.51
C ARG A 145 4.83 -16.79 -4.54
N PHE A 146 4.76 -17.37 -3.35
CA PHE A 146 5.72 -17.14 -2.29
C PHE A 146 7.19 -17.42 -2.65
N PRO A 147 7.54 -18.45 -3.43
CA PRO A 147 8.91 -18.61 -3.92
C PRO A 147 9.39 -17.44 -4.80
N VAL A 148 8.51 -16.88 -5.61
CA VAL A 148 8.81 -15.70 -6.44
C VAL A 148 8.92 -14.44 -5.56
N LEU A 149 8.03 -14.29 -4.59
CA LEU A 149 8.12 -13.21 -3.61
C LEU A 149 9.45 -13.23 -2.86
N GLN A 150 9.92 -14.42 -2.44
CA GLN A 150 11.22 -14.59 -1.78
C GLN A 150 12.38 -14.15 -2.68
N GLN A 151 12.32 -14.45 -3.98
CA GLN A 151 13.32 -13.97 -4.95
C GLN A 151 13.30 -12.44 -5.06
N PHE A 152 12.11 -11.82 -5.11
CA PHE A 152 11.98 -10.36 -5.16
C PHE A 152 12.49 -9.68 -3.89
N LEU A 153 12.32 -10.30 -2.71
CA LEU A 153 12.92 -9.80 -1.48
C LEU A 153 14.43 -9.85 -1.55
N ALA A 154 15.01 -10.99 -1.97
CA ALA A 154 16.45 -11.14 -2.11
C ALA A 154 17.05 -10.16 -3.13
N ASP A 155 16.38 -9.96 -4.26
CA ASP A 155 16.79 -9.01 -5.28
C ASP A 155 16.69 -7.55 -4.78
N SER A 156 15.64 -7.22 -4.02
CA SER A 156 15.45 -5.89 -3.44
C SER A 156 16.45 -5.54 -2.34
N GLU A 157 17.15 -6.53 -1.74
CA GLU A 157 18.26 -6.28 -0.81
C GLU A 157 19.49 -5.73 -1.51
N SER A 158 19.70 -6.05 -2.80
CA SER A 158 20.82 -5.54 -3.56
C SER A 158 20.67 -4.03 -3.83
N GLU A 159 21.79 -3.35 -4.02
CA GLU A 159 21.78 -1.97 -4.49
C GLU A 159 21.39 -1.93 -5.97
N TRP A 160 20.24 -1.33 -6.24
CA TRP A 160 19.82 -1.03 -7.60
C TRP A 160 20.54 0.24 -8.07
N SER A 161 21.63 0.09 -8.80
CA SER A 161 22.28 1.22 -9.43
C SER A 161 21.61 1.50 -10.78
N HIS A 162 21.16 2.74 -10.99
CA HIS A 162 20.74 3.23 -12.31
C HIS A 162 21.94 3.40 -13.28
N LYS A 163 23.07 2.75 -13.02
CA LYS A 163 24.21 2.74 -13.91
C LYS A 163 23.88 1.86 -15.11
N GLY A 164 23.35 2.47 -16.15
CA GLY A 164 23.09 1.78 -17.41
C GLY A 164 21.77 2.08 -18.07
N GLU A 165 21.11 3.19 -17.79
CA GLU A 165 20.09 3.66 -18.73
C GLU A 165 20.73 3.81 -20.10
N PRO A 166 20.29 3.06 -21.14
CA PRO A 166 20.74 3.32 -22.48
C PRO A 166 20.37 4.77 -22.81
N LYS A 167 21.37 5.60 -23.13
CA LYS A 167 21.08 6.90 -23.70
C LYS A 167 20.26 6.63 -24.96
N LEU A 168 19.01 7.06 -24.94
CA LEU A 168 18.22 7.14 -26.14
C LEU A 168 18.95 8.15 -27.01
N GLU A 169 19.70 7.68 -28.02
CA GLU A 169 20.24 8.53 -29.07
C GLU A 169 19.03 9.08 -29.84
N GLU A 170 18.89 10.42 -29.85
CA GLU A 170 17.90 11.14 -30.64
C GLU A 170 18.22 11.05 -32.15
#